data_54dd4135843ef5898a74084fe3c89d10
#
_entry.id   54dd4135843ef5898a74084fe3c89d10
#
_cell.length_a   1.000
_cell.length_b   1.000
_cell.length_c   1.000
_cell.angle_alpha   90.00
_cell.angle_beta   90.00
_cell.angle_gamma   90.00
#
_symmetry.space_group_name_H-M   'P 1'
#
loop_
_entity.id
_entity.type
_entity.pdbx_description
1 polymer ?
#
loop_
_entity_poly.entity_id
_entity_poly.type
_entity_poly.pdbx_seq_one_letter_code
_entity_poly.pdbx_strand_id
1 'polypeptide(L)'
;MSLTRTLIDVRPLRTSPAFRRLLFGRTASVLGSFMAMVAVMYQVWDMTHSTVWTGAVGLAQALPMVVVGLFGGSLADRGDRRRIFLVATVGQGVCSLLLAVQAFLGHVPVAVVLALLAVHSCFGSVSGPAAGVFVPRLLPKEEVAAGLALNQISAQAMMLLGPALGGLVLGWTGAGVCYLLDALSFALAFYGAFGLPSLPPDGEPSRTGVHGVLDRLRFLAGHRVVRGALLTDLSATVLAMPMGLFPLVNAERFGGSPRTLGLFLSAVAVGGVTASALSGSITRLGRPGLVMLCGSGTWGGALVLFGLTSSPWAGLGLLVLAGAADTTAVISRSTIVQTRTPDALLGRVTAAEQIVGQGGPNLGNLRGGLVAGWTSGTVALVSGGLMCLLAVVFVGASTPELREHAEPGVPHETTPELRDAAAPDVS
;
A
#
# COMPACT_ATOMS: atom_id res chain seq x y z
N MET A 1 1.47 -22.12 32.29
CA MET A 1 1.50 -21.83 30.81
C MET A 1 2.16 -20.48 30.62
N SER A 2 3.33 -20.42 30.00
CA SER A 2 4.12 -19.19 29.91
C SER A 2 3.47 -18.15 28.98
N LEU A 3 3.35 -16.94 29.42
CA LEU A 3 2.82 -15.78 28.68
C LEU A 3 3.46 -15.55 27.29
N THR A 4 4.64 -16.11 27.05
CA THR A 4 5.36 -16.05 25.78
C THR A 4 4.77 -16.93 24.67
N ARG A 5 3.85 -17.85 24.95
CA ARG A 5 3.15 -18.69 23.96
C ARG A 5 1.92 -18.02 23.33
N THR A 6 1.47 -16.89 23.87
CA THR A 6 0.21 -16.24 23.47
C THR A 6 0.39 -15.08 22.49
N LEU A 7 1.60 -14.58 22.24
CA LEU A 7 1.79 -13.35 21.46
C LEU A 7 2.10 -13.58 19.97
N ILE A 8 2.95 -14.54 19.62
CA ILE A 8 3.27 -14.85 18.22
C ILE A 8 3.49 -16.36 18.08
N ASP A 9 2.71 -17.01 17.23
CA ASP A 9 2.89 -18.42 16.92
C ASP A 9 3.96 -18.61 15.84
N VAL A 10 5.12 -19.07 16.26
CA VAL A 10 6.29 -19.33 15.39
C VAL A 10 6.39 -20.79 14.91
N ARG A 11 5.38 -21.63 15.17
CA ARG A 11 5.37 -23.03 14.73
C ARG A 11 5.62 -23.18 13.23
N PRO A 12 5.00 -22.38 12.33
CA PRO A 12 5.23 -22.49 10.89
C PRO A 12 6.70 -22.39 10.46
N LEU A 13 7.53 -21.66 11.22
CA LEU A 13 8.97 -21.54 10.93
C LEU A 13 9.75 -22.82 11.26
N ARG A 14 9.22 -23.65 12.15
CA ARG A 14 9.85 -24.92 12.60
C ARG A 14 9.33 -26.09 11.81
N THR A 15 8.04 -26.12 11.50
CA THR A 15 7.37 -27.24 10.81
C THR A 15 7.62 -27.23 9.31
N SER A 16 7.74 -26.04 8.67
CA SER A 16 7.93 -25.95 7.22
C SER A 16 9.22 -25.20 6.84
N PRO A 17 10.30 -25.92 6.49
CA PRO A 17 11.52 -25.28 5.97
C PRO A 17 11.28 -24.48 4.67
N ALA A 18 10.32 -24.89 3.85
CA ALA A 18 9.92 -24.19 2.63
C ALA A 18 9.29 -22.83 2.95
N PHE A 19 8.36 -22.79 3.90
CA PHE A 19 7.76 -21.55 4.38
C PHE A 19 8.80 -20.60 4.99
N ARG A 20 9.70 -21.15 5.82
CA ARG A 20 10.79 -20.37 6.43
C ARG A 20 11.66 -19.70 5.38
N ARG A 21 12.14 -20.43 4.35
CA ARG A 21 12.95 -19.86 3.27
C ARG A 21 12.19 -18.78 2.48
N LEU A 22 10.92 -19.04 2.17
CA LEU A 22 10.05 -18.08 1.48
C LEU A 22 9.87 -16.79 2.29
N LEU A 23 9.58 -16.93 3.59
CA LEU A 23 9.36 -15.78 4.47
C LEU A 23 10.63 -14.92 4.56
N PHE A 24 11.80 -15.51 4.78
CA PHE A 24 13.06 -14.76 4.83
C PHE A 24 13.39 -14.08 3.50
N GLY A 25 13.22 -14.76 2.37
CA GLY A 25 13.45 -14.17 1.05
C GLY A 25 12.50 -12.99 0.77
N ARG A 26 11.20 -13.14 1.09
CA ARG A 26 10.22 -12.06 0.96
C ARG A 26 10.49 -10.89 1.90
N THR A 27 10.84 -11.16 3.14
CA THR A 27 11.19 -10.12 4.11
C THR A 27 12.38 -9.31 3.62
N ALA A 28 13.42 -9.96 3.08
CA ALA A 28 14.57 -9.30 2.49
C ALA A 28 14.16 -8.43 1.28
N SER A 29 13.33 -8.95 0.35
CA SER A 29 12.90 -8.18 -0.82
C SER A 29 12.03 -6.98 -0.46
N VAL A 30 11.17 -7.10 0.55
CA VAL A 30 10.38 -5.96 1.05
C VAL A 30 11.30 -4.89 1.64
N LEU A 31 12.31 -5.29 2.43
CA LEU A 31 13.30 -4.35 2.97
C LEU A 31 14.05 -3.62 1.84
N GLY A 32 14.59 -4.36 0.87
CA GLY A 32 15.31 -3.80 -0.28
C GLY A 32 14.45 -2.80 -1.05
N SER A 33 13.20 -3.16 -1.34
CA SER A 33 12.28 -2.30 -2.09
C SER A 33 11.93 -0.99 -1.35
N PHE A 34 11.79 -1.01 -0.02
CA PHE A 34 11.62 0.23 0.75
C PHE A 34 12.89 1.08 0.77
N MET A 35 14.08 0.47 0.80
CA MET A 35 15.35 1.20 0.66
C MET A 35 15.48 1.82 -0.74
N ALA A 36 15.17 1.06 -1.79
CA ALA A 36 15.18 1.54 -3.17
C ALA A 36 14.16 2.66 -3.40
N MET A 37 12.99 2.62 -2.76
CA MET A 37 11.99 3.68 -2.81
C MET A 37 12.55 5.03 -2.33
N VAL A 38 13.28 5.05 -1.21
CA VAL A 38 13.94 6.27 -0.72
C VAL A 38 14.98 6.75 -1.71
N ALA A 39 15.78 5.82 -2.26
CA ALA A 39 16.82 6.13 -3.22
C ALA A 39 16.27 6.72 -4.53
N VAL A 40 15.17 6.16 -5.07
CA VAL A 40 14.51 6.68 -6.28
C VAL A 40 13.98 8.09 -6.06
N MET A 41 13.27 8.32 -4.94
CA MET A 41 12.72 9.65 -4.64
C MET A 41 13.83 10.70 -4.52
N TYR A 42 14.91 10.35 -3.81
CA TYR A 42 16.05 11.24 -3.65
C TYR A 42 16.80 11.46 -4.97
N GLN A 43 17.11 10.41 -5.73
CA GLN A 43 17.83 10.50 -6.99
C GLN A 43 17.07 11.34 -8.02
N VAL A 44 15.76 11.10 -8.19
CA VAL A 44 14.95 11.87 -9.14
C VAL A 44 14.91 13.36 -8.75
N TRP A 45 14.81 13.65 -7.45
CA TRP A 45 14.91 15.02 -6.95
C TRP A 45 16.29 15.62 -7.21
N ASP A 46 17.37 14.91 -6.87
CA ASP A 46 18.74 15.38 -7.02
C ASP A 46 19.12 15.67 -8.47
N MET A 47 18.64 14.82 -9.41
CA MET A 47 18.87 14.99 -10.85
C MET A 47 18.09 16.14 -11.48
N THR A 48 16.90 16.45 -10.97
CA THR A 48 15.97 17.34 -11.69
C THR A 48 15.60 18.60 -10.92
N HIS A 49 15.76 18.59 -9.59
CA HIS A 49 15.21 19.61 -8.67
C HIS A 49 13.76 20.00 -8.98
N SER A 50 12.98 19.04 -9.50
CA SER A 50 11.60 19.24 -9.98
C SER A 50 10.63 18.30 -9.28
N THR A 51 9.63 18.89 -8.64
CA THR A 51 8.54 18.16 -7.98
C THR A 51 7.64 17.42 -8.96
N VAL A 52 7.56 17.90 -10.21
CA VAL A 52 6.82 17.21 -11.27
C VAL A 52 7.45 15.84 -11.56
N TRP A 53 8.77 15.78 -11.63
CA TRP A 53 9.47 14.51 -11.84
C TRP A 53 9.40 13.57 -10.62
N THR A 54 9.48 14.11 -9.39
CA THR A 54 9.26 13.30 -8.19
C THR A 54 7.82 12.80 -8.09
N GLY A 55 6.84 13.60 -8.50
CA GLY A 55 5.44 13.17 -8.64
C GLY A 55 5.26 12.11 -9.74
N ALA A 56 6.01 12.20 -10.85
CA ALA A 56 5.99 11.23 -11.93
C ALA A 56 6.51 9.85 -11.51
N VAL A 57 7.31 9.74 -10.43
CA VAL A 57 7.66 8.45 -9.81
C VAL A 57 6.40 7.67 -9.43
N GLY A 58 5.41 8.36 -8.79
CA GLY A 58 4.13 7.75 -8.46
C GLY A 58 3.38 7.26 -9.71
N LEU A 59 3.37 8.05 -10.79
CA LEU A 59 2.73 7.66 -12.04
C LEU A 59 3.43 6.45 -12.70
N ALA A 60 4.77 6.44 -12.71
CA ALA A 60 5.56 5.32 -13.22
C ALA A 60 5.30 4.01 -12.48
N GLN A 61 4.88 4.06 -11.21
CA GLN A 61 4.46 2.88 -10.44
C GLN A 61 2.98 2.55 -10.65
N ALA A 62 2.09 3.55 -10.61
CA ALA A 62 0.65 3.34 -10.66
C ALA A 62 0.17 2.86 -12.03
N LEU A 63 0.66 3.46 -13.11
CA LEU A 63 0.17 3.15 -14.46
C LEU A 63 0.38 1.68 -14.83
N PRO A 64 1.58 1.09 -14.68
CA PRO A 64 1.78 -0.33 -14.91
C PRO A 64 0.94 -1.21 -13.99
N MET A 65 0.82 -0.82 -12.72
CA MET A 65 0.05 -1.57 -11.74
C MET A 65 -1.43 -1.65 -12.12
N VAL A 66 -2.03 -0.54 -12.57
CA VAL A 66 -3.43 -0.52 -13.04
C VAL A 66 -3.57 -1.32 -14.32
N VAL A 67 -2.71 -1.09 -15.31
CA VAL A 67 -2.77 -1.80 -16.60
C VAL A 67 -2.57 -3.29 -16.40
N VAL A 68 -1.51 -3.70 -15.71
CA VAL A 68 -1.24 -5.12 -15.47
C VAL A 68 -2.28 -5.73 -14.52
N GLY A 69 -2.77 -4.99 -13.52
CA GLY A 69 -3.84 -5.45 -12.63
C GLY A 69 -5.15 -5.74 -13.35
N LEU A 70 -5.48 -4.94 -14.38
CA LEU A 70 -6.67 -5.16 -15.22
C LEU A 70 -6.55 -6.38 -16.14
N PHE A 71 -5.36 -6.60 -16.70
CA PHE A 71 -5.11 -7.65 -17.69
C PHE A 71 -4.35 -8.86 -17.13
N GLY A 72 -3.54 -8.67 -16.09
CA GLY A 72 -2.64 -9.68 -15.52
C GLY A 72 -3.34 -10.76 -14.69
N GLY A 73 -4.56 -10.50 -14.21
CA GLY A 73 -5.35 -11.50 -13.48
C GLY A 73 -5.58 -12.77 -14.33
N SER A 74 -5.87 -12.60 -15.63
CA SER A 74 -6.03 -13.71 -16.56
C SER A 74 -4.72 -14.48 -16.84
N LEU A 75 -3.56 -13.83 -16.67
CA LEU A 75 -2.25 -14.46 -16.83
C LEU A 75 -1.90 -15.28 -15.58
N ALA A 76 -2.19 -14.76 -14.40
CA ALA A 76 -1.99 -15.45 -13.13
C ALA A 76 -2.92 -16.67 -12.96
N ASP A 77 -4.10 -16.61 -13.56
CA ASP A 77 -5.11 -17.69 -13.50
C ASP A 77 -4.84 -18.84 -14.49
N ARG A 78 -3.93 -18.66 -15.46
CA ARG A 78 -3.62 -19.68 -16.49
C ARG A 78 -2.28 -20.38 -16.29
N GLY A 79 -1.40 -19.88 -15.44
CA GLY A 79 -0.03 -20.35 -15.29
C GLY A 79 0.30 -20.92 -13.91
N ASP A 80 1.40 -21.68 -13.84
CA ASP A 80 1.99 -22.09 -12.57
C ASP A 80 2.43 -20.86 -11.78
N ARG A 81 1.78 -20.63 -10.64
CA ARG A 81 1.98 -19.44 -9.79
C ARG A 81 3.41 -19.33 -9.26
N ARG A 82 4.09 -20.47 -9.08
CA ARG A 82 5.52 -20.49 -8.75
C ARG A 82 6.36 -19.93 -9.89
N ARG A 83 6.14 -20.39 -11.14
CA ARG A 83 6.89 -19.89 -12.31
C ARG A 83 6.66 -18.40 -12.53
N ILE A 84 5.40 -17.96 -12.42
CA ILE A 84 5.04 -16.55 -12.54
C ILE A 84 5.79 -15.71 -11.49
N PHE A 85 5.78 -16.14 -10.24
CA PHE A 85 6.50 -15.45 -9.16
C PHE A 85 8.01 -15.42 -9.41
N LEU A 86 8.62 -16.53 -9.82
CA LEU A 86 10.06 -16.59 -10.10
C LEU A 86 10.47 -15.66 -11.25
N VAL A 87 9.73 -15.68 -12.37
CA VAL A 87 9.98 -14.79 -13.51
C VAL A 87 9.84 -13.33 -13.10
N ALA A 88 8.78 -13.00 -12.37
CA ALA A 88 8.55 -11.64 -11.88
C ALA A 88 9.67 -11.19 -10.92
N THR A 89 10.10 -12.06 -10.01
CA THR A 89 11.18 -11.78 -9.06
C THR A 89 12.51 -11.55 -9.79
N VAL A 90 12.83 -12.34 -10.82
CA VAL A 90 14.03 -12.12 -11.66
C VAL A 90 13.90 -10.79 -12.40
N GLY A 91 12.75 -10.50 -12.99
CA GLY A 91 12.52 -9.22 -13.69
C GLY A 91 12.70 -8.02 -12.77
N GLN A 92 12.17 -8.06 -11.54
CA GLN A 92 12.37 -7.00 -10.53
C GLN A 92 13.86 -6.87 -10.16
N GLY A 93 14.55 -7.99 -9.89
CA GLY A 93 15.98 -7.99 -9.56
C GLY A 93 16.85 -7.42 -10.69
N VAL A 94 16.55 -7.74 -11.96
CA VAL A 94 17.22 -7.18 -13.12
C VAL A 94 16.98 -5.67 -13.23
N CYS A 95 15.75 -5.20 -13.04
CA CYS A 95 15.45 -3.77 -13.03
C CYS A 95 16.20 -3.05 -11.91
N SER A 96 16.25 -3.60 -10.70
CA SER A 96 17.01 -3.02 -9.59
C SER A 96 18.52 -3.03 -9.87
N LEU A 97 19.05 -4.06 -10.51
CA LEU A 97 20.45 -4.09 -10.94
C LEU A 97 20.75 -3.02 -12.00
N LEU A 98 19.86 -2.84 -12.99
CA LEU A 98 20.00 -1.77 -13.99
C LEU A 98 19.91 -0.39 -13.36
N LEU A 99 19.03 -0.21 -12.34
CA LEU A 99 18.98 1.00 -11.53
C LEU A 99 20.27 1.23 -10.75
N ALA A 100 20.92 0.18 -10.24
CA ALA A 100 22.23 0.29 -9.60
C ALA A 100 23.31 0.72 -10.61
N VAL A 101 23.36 0.05 -11.75
CA VAL A 101 24.36 0.35 -12.81
C VAL A 101 24.23 1.79 -13.28
N GLN A 102 23.02 2.26 -13.59
CA GLN A 102 22.79 3.64 -14.02
C GLN A 102 23.20 4.67 -12.95
N ALA A 103 22.93 4.35 -11.67
CA ALA A 103 23.29 5.24 -10.56
C ALA A 103 24.81 5.35 -10.38
N PHE A 104 25.58 4.28 -10.62
CA PHE A 104 27.04 4.32 -10.61
C PHE A 104 27.63 5.01 -11.85
N LEU A 105 26.98 4.93 -13.01
CA LEU A 105 27.42 5.62 -14.23
C LEU A 105 27.19 7.13 -14.18
N GLY A 106 26.18 7.61 -13.45
CA GLY A 106 25.95 9.02 -13.13
C GLY A 106 25.47 9.93 -14.27
N HIS A 107 25.27 9.44 -15.50
CA HIS A 107 24.97 10.28 -16.69
C HIS A 107 23.73 9.81 -17.46
N VAL A 108 22.73 9.25 -16.78
CA VAL A 108 21.56 8.69 -17.44
C VAL A 108 20.38 9.67 -17.30
N PRO A 109 19.57 9.91 -18.36
CA PRO A 109 18.38 10.75 -18.28
C PRO A 109 17.38 10.21 -17.27
N VAL A 110 16.68 11.09 -16.55
CA VAL A 110 15.64 10.73 -15.58
C VAL A 110 14.55 9.85 -16.17
N ALA A 111 14.25 10.01 -17.46
CA ALA A 111 13.28 9.18 -18.18
C ALA A 111 13.64 7.69 -18.16
N VAL A 112 14.93 7.35 -18.17
CA VAL A 112 15.38 5.95 -18.07
C VAL A 112 15.14 5.40 -16.67
N VAL A 113 15.38 6.19 -15.63
CA VAL A 113 15.08 5.82 -14.24
C VAL A 113 13.59 5.51 -14.09
N LEU A 114 12.72 6.39 -14.60
CA LEU A 114 11.27 6.21 -14.56
C LEU A 114 10.81 5.02 -15.41
N ALA A 115 11.41 4.78 -16.58
CA ALA A 115 11.10 3.62 -17.42
C ALA A 115 11.47 2.30 -16.72
N LEU A 116 12.66 2.22 -16.11
CA LEU A 116 13.08 1.05 -15.33
C LEU A 116 12.14 0.82 -14.13
N LEU A 117 11.72 1.89 -13.45
CA LEU A 117 10.77 1.80 -12.35
C LEU A 117 9.39 1.32 -12.82
N ALA A 118 8.93 1.78 -13.98
CA ALA A 118 7.67 1.33 -14.57
C ALA A 118 7.73 -0.17 -14.92
N VAL A 119 8.80 -0.64 -15.53
CA VAL A 119 9.01 -2.06 -15.84
C VAL A 119 9.12 -2.89 -14.55
N HIS A 120 9.83 -2.41 -13.54
CA HIS A 120 9.89 -3.03 -12.21
C HIS A 120 8.48 -3.18 -11.61
N SER A 121 7.65 -2.14 -11.70
CA SER A 121 6.27 -2.14 -11.23
C SER A 121 5.36 -3.12 -12.00
N CYS A 122 5.56 -3.32 -13.31
CA CYS A 122 4.88 -4.36 -14.07
C CYS A 122 5.11 -5.75 -13.46
N PHE A 123 6.37 -6.09 -13.19
CA PHE A 123 6.71 -7.37 -12.56
C PHE A 123 6.14 -7.48 -11.14
N GLY A 124 6.20 -6.40 -10.34
CA GLY A 124 5.63 -6.34 -8.99
C GLY A 124 4.14 -6.61 -8.96
N SER A 125 3.41 -6.06 -9.93
CA SER A 125 1.95 -6.22 -10.06
C SER A 125 1.52 -7.67 -10.32
N VAL A 126 2.37 -8.48 -10.92
CA VAL A 126 2.13 -9.91 -11.17
C VAL A 126 2.64 -10.77 -9.99
N SER A 127 3.75 -10.38 -9.37
CA SER A 127 4.39 -11.10 -8.27
C SER A 127 3.50 -11.16 -7.02
N GLY A 128 2.82 -10.06 -6.67
CA GLY A 128 1.98 -9.95 -5.47
C GLY A 128 0.87 -11.00 -5.40
N PRO A 129 -0.05 -11.04 -6.37
CA PRO A 129 -1.12 -12.04 -6.42
C PRO A 129 -0.61 -13.48 -6.46
N ALA A 130 0.48 -13.75 -7.22
CA ALA A 130 1.08 -15.09 -7.27
C ALA A 130 1.61 -15.55 -5.91
N ALA A 131 2.19 -14.62 -5.12
CA ALA A 131 2.70 -14.91 -3.78
C ALA A 131 1.62 -15.15 -2.72
N GLY A 132 0.42 -14.58 -2.91
CA GLY A 132 -0.68 -14.67 -1.95
C GLY A 132 -1.13 -16.10 -1.64
N VAL A 133 -0.94 -17.03 -2.57
CA VAL A 133 -1.38 -18.43 -2.40
C VAL A 133 -0.33 -19.35 -1.77
N PHE A 134 0.91 -18.89 -1.60
CA PHE A 134 1.97 -19.77 -1.10
C PHE A 134 1.75 -20.19 0.35
N VAL A 135 1.34 -19.27 1.22
CA VAL A 135 1.16 -19.55 2.65
C VAL A 135 0.12 -20.66 2.89
N PRO A 136 -1.12 -20.59 2.33
CA PRO A 136 -2.11 -21.65 2.49
C PRO A 136 -1.70 -23.00 1.89
N ARG A 137 -0.80 -23.00 0.91
CA ARG A 137 -0.36 -24.21 0.21
C ARG A 137 0.86 -24.88 0.86
N LEU A 138 1.64 -24.13 1.65
CA LEU A 138 2.88 -24.61 2.28
C LEU A 138 2.69 -25.06 3.73
N LEU A 139 1.56 -24.68 4.34
CA LEU A 139 1.28 -24.93 5.75
C LEU A 139 0.02 -25.78 5.93
N PRO A 140 -0.02 -26.62 6.98
CA PRO A 140 -1.24 -27.26 7.43
C PRO A 140 -2.31 -26.22 7.77
N LYS A 141 -3.60 -26.56 7.63
CA LYS A 141 -4.73 -25.63 7.84
C LYS A 141 -4.68 -24.93 9.20
N GLU A 142 -4.23 -25.62 10.23
CA GLU A 142 -4.11 -25.16 11.61
C GLU A 142 -3.02 -24.09 11.78
N GLU A 143 -2.03 -24.05 10.88
CA GLU A 143 -0.89 -23.13 10.93
C GLU A 143 -0.99 -21.98 9.92
N VAL A 144 -1.97 -21.99 9.00
CA VAL A 144 -2.12 -20.95 7.95
C VAL A 144 -2.30 -19.57 8.58
N ALA A 145 -3.15 -19.44 9.60
CA ALA A 145 -3.38 -18.17 10.27
C ALA A 145 -2.09 -17.61 10.89
N ALA A 146 -1.30 -18.47 11.53
CA ALA A 146 0.00 -18.10 12.11
C ALA A 146 1.01 -17.72 11.02
N GLY A 147 1.04 -18.42 9.89
CA GLY A 147 1.90 -18.11 8.75
C GLY A 147 1.57 -16.77 8.11
N LEU A 148 0.28 -16.44 7.94
CA LEU A 148 -0.17 -15.14 7.44
C LEU A 148 0.17 -14.02 8.42
N ALA A 149 0.00 -14.25 9.73
CA ALA A 149 0.39 -13.28 10.76
C ALA A 149 1.90 -12.99 10.74
N LEU A 150 2.75 -14.03 10.63
CA LEU A 150 4.20 -13.87 10.52
C LEU A 150 4.59 -13.07 9.27
N ASN A 151 3.95 -13.35 8.13
CA ASN A 151 4.18 -12.61 6.89
C ASN A 151 3.80 -11.13 7.04
N GLN A 152 2.67 -10.84 7.68
CA GLN A 152 2.21 -9.46 7.91
C GLN A 152 3.12 -8.71 8.89
N ILE A 153 3.51 -9.33 10.01
CA ILE A 153 4.43 -8.73 10.99
C ILE A 153 5.78 -8.41 10.33
N SER A 154 6.30 -9.36 9.53
CA SER A 154 7.56 -9.15 8.81
C SER A 154 7.46 -7.99 7.83
N ALA A 155 6.37 -7.91 7.04
CA ALA A 155 6.15 -6.81 6.11
C ALA A 155 6.06 -5.45 6.83
N GLN A 156 5.33 -5.36 7.94
CA GLN A 156 5.24 -4.14 8.75
C GLN A 156 6.57 -3.73 9.36
N ALA A 157 7.35 -4.69 9.85
CA ALA A 157 8.69 -4.41 10.38
C ALA A 157 9.61 -3.84 9.27
N MET A 158 9.55 -4.38 8.05
CA MET A 158 10.36 -3.89 6.92
C MET A 158 9.85 -2.54 6.39
N MET A 159 8.55 -2.30 6.43
CA MET A 159 7.97 -0.98 6.11
C MET A 159 8.48 0.11 7.08
N LEU A 160 8.69 -0.24 8.35
CA LEU A 160 9.25 0.67 9.36
C LEU A 160 10.77 0.86 9.21
N LEU A 161 11.51 -0.24 9.08
CA LEU A 161 12.97 -0.22 9.07
C LEU A 161 13.56 0.17 7.71
N GLY A 162 12.88 -0.22 6.62
CA GLY A 162 13.38 -0.05 5.26
C GLY A 162 13.72 1.39 4.89
N PRO A 163 12.79 2.35 5.06
CA PRO A 163 13.09 3.75 4.74
C PRO A 163 14.19 4.35 5.61
N ALA A 164 14.26 4.02 6.91
CA ALA A 164 15.33 4.50 7.79
C ALA A 164 16.70 3.96 7.35
N LEU A 165 16.79 2.66 7.12
CA LEU A 165 18.02 2.03 6.61
C LEU A 165 18.35 2.54 5.21
N GLY A 166 17.36 2.71 4.34
CA GLY A 166 17.53 3.30 3.02
C GLY A 166 18.11 4.70 3.07
N GLY A 167 17.59 5.57 3.93
CA GLY A 167 18.12 6.92 4.13
C GLY A 167 19.55 6.94 4.71
N LEU A 168 19.88 6.00 5.62
CA LEU A 168 21.23 5.85 6.15
C LEU A 168 22.22 5.38 5.09
N VAL A 169 21.91 4.29 4.39
CA VAL A 169 22.75 3.72 3.33
C VAL A 169 22.92 4.74 2.19
N LEU A 170 21.83 5.37 1.76
CA LEU A 170 21.86 6.42 0.74
C LEU A 170 22.79 7.58 1.14
N GLY A 171 22.73 8.00 2.40
CA GLY A 171 23.54 9.10 2.93
C GLY A 171 25.05 8.75 3.07
N TRP A 172 25.41 7.47 3.14
CA TRP A 172 26.80 7.05 3.26
C TRP A 172 27.43 6.61 1.93
N THR A 173 26.64 5.95 1.08
CA THR A 173 27.17 5.22 -0.08
C THR A 173 26.51 5.60 -1.40
N GLY A 174 25.41 6.40 -1.35
CA GLY A 174 24.68 6.81 -2.54
C GLY A 174 23.59 5.83 -2.99
N ALA A 175 22.82 6.23 -4.02
CA ALA A 175 21.67 5.50 -4.52
C ALA A 175 22.03 4.13 -5.13
N GLY A 176 23.19 4.03 -5.77
CA GLY A 176 23.65 2.80 -6.43
C GLY A 176 23.70 1.61 -5.49
N VAL A 177 24.20 1.80 -4.27
CA VAL A 177 24.26 0.73 -3.26
C VAL A 177 22.88 0.34 -2.76
N CYS A 178 21.94 1.29 -2.59
CA CYS A 178 20.55 0.98 -2.23
C CYS A 178 19.90 0.06 -3.28
N TYR A 179 20.07 0.36 -4.56
CA TYR A 179 19.56 -0.47 -5.66
C TYR A 179 20.25 -1.82 -5.75
N LEU A 180 21.56 -1.87 -5.48
CA LEU A 180 22.30 -3.14 -5.45
C LEU A 180 21.80 -4.05 -4.32
N LEU A 181 21.56 -3.49 -3.14
CA LEU A 181 20.98 -4.23 -2.02
C LEU A 181 19.57 -4.74 -2.34
N ASP A 182 18.78 -3.94 -3.04
CA ASP A 182 17.45 -4.36 -3.52
C ASP A 182 17.57 -5.51 -4.53
N ALA A 183 18.48 -5.43 -5.52
CA ALA A 183 18.74 -6.51 -6.47
C ALA A 183 19.17 -7.81 -5.77
N LEU A 184 20.07 -7.72 -4.79
CA LEU A 184 20.48 -8.88 -3.98
C LEU A 184 19.33 -9.44 -3.15
N SER A 185 18.46 -8.59 -2.64
CA SER A 185 17.27 -9.02 -1.90
C SER A 185 16.30 -9.83 -2.76
N PHE A 186 16.15 -9.48 -4.05
CA PHE A 186 15.39 -10.28 -5.01
C PHE A 186 16.06 -11.62 -5.31
N ALA A 187 17.40 -11.71 -5.31
CA ALA A 187 18.09 -13.00 -5.42
C ALA A 187 17.79 -13.90 -4.23
N LEU A 188 17.70 -13.35 -3.01
CA LEU A 188 17.25 -14.09 -1.81
C LEU A 188 15.79 -14.53 -1.91
N ALA A 189 14.90 -13.66 -2.42
CA ALA A 189 13.50 -14.00 -2.65
C ALA A 189 13.35 -15.12 -3.70
N PHE A 190 14.11 -15.07 -4.78
CA PHE A 190 14.20 -16.12 -5.80
C PHE A 190 14.64 -17.43 -5.18
N TYR A 191 15.74 -17.45 -4.42
CA TYR A 191 16.22 -18.63 -3.72
C TYR A 191 15.15 -19.21 -2.78
N GLY A 192 14.45 -18.36 -2.04
CA GLY A 192 13.37 -18.75 -1.13
C GLY A 192 12.23 -19.48 -1.83
N ALA A 193 11.92 -19.07 -3.07
CA ALA A 193 10.82 -19.65 -3.86
C ALA A 193 11.26 -20.76 -4.84
N PHE A 194 12.55 -20.86 -5.17
CA PHE A 194 13.06 -21.78 -6.19
C PHE A 194 12.76 -23.26 -5.85
N GLY A 195 12.85 -23.63 -4.60
CA GLY A 195 12.61 -25.01 -4.12
C GLY A 195 11.13 -25.34 -3.80
N LEU A 196 10.17 -24.44 -4.12
CA LEU A 196 8.76 -24.70 -3.90
C LEU A 196 8.21 -25.71 -4.91
N PRO A 197 7.17 -26.49 -4.56
CA PRO A 197 6.49 -27.35 -5.52
C PRO A 197 5.77 -26.50 -6.59
N SER A 198 5.47 -27.11 -7.75
CA SER A 198 4.62 -26.50 -8.76
C SER A 198 3.22 -26.23 -8.17
N LEU A 199 2.68 -25.05 -8.43
CA LEU A 199 1.39 -24.61 -7.90
C LEU A 199 0.48 -24.22 -9.07
N PRO A 200 -0.12 -25.23 -9.73
CA PRO A 200 -1.08 -24.99 -10.82
C PRO A 200 -2.29 -24.22 -10.28
N PRO A 201 -2.99 -23.46 -11.13
CA PRO A 201 -4.20 -22.76 -10.76
C PRO A 201 -5.30 -23.76 -10.37
N ASP A 202 -6.04 -23.45 -9.30
CA ASP A 202 -7.26 -24.17 -8.92
C ASP A 202 -8.47 -23.39 -9.39
N GLY A 203 -9.34 -23.99 -10.18
CA GLY A 203 -10.63 -23.46 -10.57
C GLY A 203 -10.70 -22.80 -11.95
N GLU A 204 -11.91 -22.43 -12.35
CA GLU A 204 -12.16 -21.74 -13.61
C GLU A 204 -11.59 -20.31 -13.59
N PRO A 205 -11.06 -19.82 -14.73
CA PRO A 205 -10.53 -18.45 -14.83
C PRO A 205 -11.61 -17.44 -14.44
N SER A 206 -11.34 -16.58 -13.49
CA SER A 206 -12.28 -15.52 -13.13
C SER A 206 -12.48 -14.60 -14.33
N ARG A 207 -13.74 -14.19 -14.60
CA ARG A 207 -14.04 -13.19 -15.63
C ARG A 207 -13.43 -11.84 -15.24
N THR A 208 -12.15 -11.67 -15.59
CA THR A 208 -11.44 -10.40 -15.45
C THR A 208 -11.56 -9.63 -16.75
N GLY A 209 -11.98 -8.38 -16.70
CA GLY A 209 -12.08 -7.50 -17.84
C GLY A 209 -12.66 -6.15 -17.42
N VAL A 210 -12.59 -5.15 -18.29
CA VAL A 210 -13.11 -3.80 -18.07
C VAL A 210 -14.57 -3.83 -17.60
N HIS A 211 -15.39 -4.75 -18.10
CA HIS A 211 -16.79 -4.94 -17.67
C HIS A 211 -16.90 -5.34 -16.20
N GLY A 212 -16.02 -6.22 -15.71
CA GLY A 212 -15.99 -6.58 -14.28
C GLY A 212 -15.61 -5.42 -13.36
N VAL A 213 -14.79 -4.48 -13.85
CA VAL A 213 -14.43 -3.26 -13.10
C VAL A 213 -15.60 -2.27 -13.09
N LEU A 214 -16.27 -2.08 -14.22
CA LEU A 214 -17.45 -1.21 -14.32
C LEU A 214 -18.58 -1.70 -13.40
N ASP A 215 -18.87 -3.01 -13.40
CA ASP A 215 -19.89 -3.60 -12.53
C ASP A 215 -19.56 -3.40 -11.04
N ARG A 216 -18.25 -3.51 -10.70
CA ARG A 216 -17.76 -3.23 -9.33
C ARG A 216 -17.98 -1.77 -8.94
N LEU A 217 -17.61 -0.83 -9.83
CA LEU A 217 -17.79 0.60 -9.60
C LEU A 217 -19.28 0.97 -9.52
N ARG A 218 -20.13 0.35 -10.33
CA ARG A 218 -21.59 0.57 -10.32
C ARG A 218 -22.23 0.09 -9.01
N PHE A 219 -21.81 -1.05 -8.50
CA PHE A 219 -22.23 -1.55 -7.20
C PHE A 219 -21.82 -0.58 -6.08
N LEU A 220 -20.56 -0.14 -6.06
CA LEU A 220 -20.01 0.81 -5.09
C LEU A 220 -20.76 2.15 -5.12
N ALA A 221 -21.16 2.62 -6.31
CA ALA A 221 -21.95 3.84 -6.47
C ALA A 221 -23.35 3.73 -5.86
N GLY A 222 -23.93 2.53 -5.81
CA GLY A 222 -25.26 2.26 -5.26
C GLY A 222 -25.31 2.24 -3.72
N HIS A 223 -24.22 1.91 -3.03
CA HIS A 223 -24.18 1.76 -1.57
C HIS A 223 -23.61 3.00 -0.87
N ARG A 224 -24.47 3.85 -0.33
CA ARG A 224 -24.10 5.15 0.27
C ARG A 224 -22.97 5.07 1.29
N VAL A 225 -23.04 4.11 2.24
CA VAL A 225 -22.03 3.96 3.31
C VAL A 225 -20.68 3.52 2.75
N VAL A 226 -20.65 2.50 1.90
CA VAL A 226 -19.41 2.00 1.27
C VAL A 226 -18.80 3.06 0.35
N ARG A 227 -19.64 3.77 -0.42
CA ARG A 227 -19.21 4.91 -1.24
C ARG A 227 -18.62 6.02 -0.40
N GLY A 228 -19.27 6.40 0.72
CA GLY A 228 -18.74 7.40 1.64
C GLY A 228 -17.39 6.99 2.22
N ALA A 229 -17.22 5.74 2.62
CA ALA A 229 -15.97 5.21 3.13
C ALA A 229 -14.83 5.28 2.09
N LEU A 230 -15.11 4.89 0.84
CA LEU A 230 -14.14 4.96 -0.25
C LEU A 230 -13.83 6.40 -0.69
N LEU A 231 -14.81 7.29 -0.69
CA LEU A 231 -14.58 8.71 -0.98
C LEU A 231 -13.71 9.39 0.08
N THR A 232 -13.88 9.02 1.36
CA THR A 232 -13.01 9.49 2.44
C THR A 232 -11.57 9.05 2.22
N ASP A 233 -11.34 7.78 1.88
CA ASP A 233 -10.01 7.26 1.58
C ASP A 233 -9.39 7.92 0.34
N LEU A 234 -10.19 8.03 -0.73
CA LEU A 234 -9.75 8.69 -1.96
C LEU A 234 -9.37 10.16 -1.70
N SER A 235 -10.10 10.86 -0.83
CA SER A 235 -9.78 12.23 -0.45
C SER A 235 -8.46 12.31 0.32
N ALA A 236 -8.19 11.40 1.24
CA ALA A 236 -6.94 11.36 1.99
C ALA A 236 -5.75 11.03 1.07
N THR A 237 -5.91 10.05 0.18
CA THR A 237 -4.82 9.55 -0.67
C THR A 237 -4.57 10.44 -1.90
N VAL A 238 -5.60 10.91 -2.60
CA VAL A 238 -5.43 11.74 -3.82
C VAL A 238 -5.17 13.20 -3.48
N LEU A 239 -5.85 13.75 -2.47
CA LEU A 239 -5.70 15.17 -2.15
C LEU A 239 -4.52 15.46 -1.24
N ALA A 240 -4.20 14.56 -0.31
CA ALA A 240 -3.26 14.84 0.76
C ALA A 240 -2.08 13.85 0.85
N MET A 241 -1.68 13.18 -0.25
CA MET A 241 -0.52 12.30 -0.22
C MET A 241 0.78 13.10 -0.24
N PRO A 242 1.65 13.01 0.81
CA PRO A 242 2.81 13.87 0.95
C PRO A 242 4.11 13.29 0.40
N MET A 243 4.17 11.98 0.09
CA MET A 243 5.44 11.27 -0.13
C MET A 243 6.25 11.85 -1.29
N GLY A 244 5.60 12.22 -2.41
CA GLY A 244 6.26 12.85 -3.54
C GLY A 244 6.82 14.25 -3.25
N LEU A 245 6.36 14.91 -2.18
CA LEU A 245 6.80 16.23 -1.74
C LEU A 245 7.92 16.19 -0.70
N PHE A 246 8.15 15.03 -0.07
CA PHE A 246 9.16 14.92 0.98
C PHE A 246 10.57 15.32 0.55
N PRO A 247 11.08 14.99 -0.67
CA PRO A 247 12.39 15.47 -1.12
C PRO A 247 12.48 17.00 -1.19
N LEU A 248 11.46 17.66 -1.76
CA LEU A 248 11.39 19.12 -1.84
C LEU A 248 11.38 19.76 -0.45
N VAL A 249 10.44 19.33 0.40
CA VAL A 249 10.26 19.89 1.75
C VAL A 249 11.51 19.65 2.60
N ASN A 250 12.15 18.47 2.44
CA ASN A 250 13.43 18.17 3.07
C ASN A 250 14.53 19.14 2.61
N ALA A 251 14.63 19.40 1.31
CA ALA A 251 15.62 20.33 0.76
C ALA A 251 15.38 21.78 1.20
N GLU A 252 14.13 22.24 1.17
CA GLU A 252 13.78 23.63 1.49
C GLU A 252 13.87 23.98 2.99
N ARG A 253 13.60 23.00 3.88
CA ARG A 253 13.39 23.29 5.31
C ARG A 253 14.22 22.50 6.29
N PHE A 254 14.69 21.30 5.88
CA PHE A 254 15.32 20.35 6.79
C PHE A 254 16.74 19.96 6.38
N GLY A 255 17.37 20.79 5.53
CA GLY A 255 18.78 20.65 5.17
C GLY A 255 19.09 19.62 4.07
N GLY A 256 18.08 19.02 3.41
CA GLY A 256 18.25 18.17 2.22
C GLY A 256 18.91 16.80 2.45
N SER A 257 19.16 16.41 3.70
CA SER A 257 19.85 15.14 4.01
C SER A 257 19.02 13.91 3.62
N PRO A 258 19.60 12.92 2.92
CA PRO A 258 18.95 11.63 2.66
C PRO A 258 18.45 10.91 3.92
N ARG A 259 19.16 11.09 5.04
CA ARG A 259 18.79 10.53 6.34
C ARG A 259 17.47 11.11 6.83
N THR A 260 17.27 12.42 6.71
CA THR A 260 16.02 13.10 7.09
C THR A 260 14.86 12.61 6.23
N LEU A 261 15.07 12.39 4.92
CA LEU A 261 14.06 11.82 4.05
C LEU A 261 13.66 10.41 4.49
N GLY A 262 14.62 9.55 4.81
CA GLY A 262 14.36 8.22 5.36
C GLY A 262 13.60 8.27 6.68
N LEU A 263 13.93 9.22 7.57
CA LEU A 263 13.22 9.42 8.84
C LEU A 263 11.78 9.88 8.65
N PHE A 264 11.46 10.72 7.65
CA PHE A 264 10.08 11.12 7.35
C PHE A 264 9.20 9.92 7.01
N LEU A 265 9.69 9.06 6.11
CA LEU A 265 8.97 7.84 5.72
C LEU A 265 8.83 6.86 6.89
N SER A 266 9.90 6.71 7.70
CA SER A 266 9.87 5.87 8.89
C SER A 266 8.94 6.41 9.96
N ALA A 267 8.84 7.73 10.13
CA ALA A 267 7.93 8.36 11.09
C ALA A 267 6.47 8.01 10.79
N VAL A 268 6.07 8.07 9.52
CA VAL A 268 4.73 7.62 9.10
C VAL A 268 4.52 6.15 9.45
N ALA A 269 5.52 5.29 9.18
CA ALA A 269 5.44 3.86 9.49
C ALA A 269 5.38 3.58 11.01
N VAL A 270 6.12 4.33 11.85
CA VAL A 270 6.03 4.26 13.31
C VAL A 270 4.60 4.49 13.78
N GLY A 271 3.97 5.56 13.28
CA GLY A 271 2.56 5.87 13.56
C GLY A 271 1.64 4.72 13.19
N GLY A 272 1.80 4.19 11.98
CA GLY A 272 1.00 3.07 11.47
C GLY A 272 1.14 1.80 12.32
N VAL A 273 2.36 1.42 12.67
CA VAL A 273 2.62 0.25 13.54
C VAL A 273 2.01 0.45 14.93
N THR A 274 2.13 1.65 15.50
CA THR A 274 1.54 1.98 16.81
C THR A 274 0.02 1.86 16.77
N ALA A 275 -0.64 2.42 15.74
CA ALA A 275 -2.09 2.32 15.58
C ALA A 275 -2.53 0.86 15.33
N SER A 276 -1.76 0.09 14.56
CA SER A 276 -2.02 -1.34 14.35
C SER A 276 -1.95 -2.14 15.64
N ALA A 277 -0.98 -1.86 16.51
CA ALA A 277 -0.86 -2.49 17.83
C ALA A 277 -2.05 -2.15 18.75
N LEU A 278 -2.63 -0.95 18.59
CA LEU A 278 -3.79 -0.48 19.35
C LEU A 278 -5.13 -0.80 18.67
N SER A 279 -5.13 -1.52 17.53
CA SER A 279 -6.32 -1.78 16.71
C SER A 279 -7.46 -2.44 17.49
N GLY A 280 -7.15 -3.35 18.43
CA GLY A 280 -8.14 -3.98 19.30
C GLY A 280 -8.90 -2.99 20.20
N SER A 281 -8.28 -1.88 20.58
CA SER A 281 -8.96 -0.79 21.32
C SER A 281 -9.80 0.07 20.38
N ILE A 282 -9.31 0.33 19.17
CA ILE A 282 -9.99 1.12 18.14
C ILE A 282 -11.29 0.45 17.70
N THR A 283 -11.26 -0.86 17.45
CA THR A 283 -12.44 -1.63 17.01
C THR A 283 -13.51 -1.74 18.08
N ARG A 284 -13.15 -1.60 19.37
CA ARG A 284 -14.14 -1.61 20.49
C ARG A 284 -14.96 -0.33 20.62
N LEU A 285 -14.60 0.76 19.91
CA LEU A 285 -15.32 2.04 19.99
C LEU A 285 -16.74 1.99 19.40
N GLY A 286 -17.14 0.90 18.70
CA GLY A 286 -18.49 0.66 18.18
C GLY A 286 -18.98 1.65 17.10
N ARG A 287 -18.15 2.61 16.68
CA ARG A 287 -18.46 3.64 15.69
C ARG A 287 -17.38 3.74 14.60
N PRO A 288 -17.20 2.71 13.78
CA PRO A 288 -16.09 2.67 12.84
C PRO A 288 -16.12 3.82 11.83
N GLY A 289 -17.30 4.29 11.42
CA GLY A 289 -17.41 5.42 10.49
C GLY A 289 -16.94 6.74 11.10
N LEU A 290 -17.28 7.02 12.36
CA LEU A 290 -16.79 8.21 13.04
C LEU A 290 -15.28 8.15 13.25
N VAL A 291 -14.76 6.99 13.65
CA VAL A 291 -13.30 6.76 13.82
C VAL A 291 -12.56 6.97 12.50
N MET A 292 -13.11 6.47 11.39
CA MET A 292 -12.56 6.69 10.04
C MET A 292 -12.51 8.17 9.68
N LEU A 293 -13.62 8.90 9.88
CA LEU A 293 -13.69 10.34 9.58
C LEU A 293 -12.70 11.15 10.44
N CYS A 294 -12.63 10.87 11.75
CA CYS A 294 -11.65 11.48 12.65
C CYS A 294 -10.21 11.16 12.24
N GLY A 295 -9.91 9.91 11.88
CA GLY A 295 -8.60 9.49 11.40
C GLY A 295 -8.20 10.25 10.12
N SER A 296 -9.05 10.26 9.10
CA SER A 296 -8.77 10.98 7.86
C SER A 296 -8.67 12.51 8.06
N GLY A 297 -9.47 13.06 8.96
CA GLY A 297 -9.36 14.48 9.35
C GLY A 297 -8.05 14.78 10.07
N THR A 298 -7.63 13.91 11.00
CA THR A 298 -6.34 14.05 11.69
C THR A 298 -5.16 13.92 10.72
N TRP A 299 -5.22 12.99 9.75
CA TRP A 299 -4.26 12.90 8.66
C TRP A 299 -4.12 14.23 7.91
N GLY A 300 -5.23 14.78 7.40
CA GLY A 300 -5.22 16.06 6.68
C GLY A 300 -4.69 17.21 7.54
N GLY A 301 -5.14 17.32 8.81
CA GLY A 301 -4.69 18.34 9.75
C GLY A 301 -3.20 18.24 10.10
N ALA A 302 -2.70 17.03 10.33
CA ALA A 302 -1.28 16.78 10.60
C ALA A 302 -0.40 17.20 9.41
N LEU A 303 -0.86 16.97 8.17
CA LEU A 303 -0.13 17.39 6.97
C LEU A 303 -0.16 18.90 6.75
N VAL A 304 -1.26 19.59 7.08
CA VAL A 304 -1.29 21.06 7.10
C VAL A 304 -0.23 21.59 8.07
N LEU A 305 -0.20 21.08 9.30
CA LEU A 305 0.77 21.51 10.32
C LEU A 305 2.20 21.14 9.91
N PHE A 306 2.42 19.96 9.32
CA PHE A 306 3.71 19.57 8.77
C PHE A 306 4.19 20.52 7.67
N GLY A 307 3.29 20.95 6.78
CA GLY A 307 3.57 21.94 5.75
C GLY A 307 3.92 23.33 6.29
N LEU A 308 3.56 23.65 7.53
CA LEU A 308 3.82 24.95 8.17
C LEU A 308 5.01 24.90 9.13
N THR A 309 5.44 23.73 9.62
CA THR A 309 6.53 23.64 10.59
C THR A 309 7.91 23.74 9.93
N SER A 310 8.86 24.36 10.64
CA SER A 310 10.28 24.38 10.30
C SER A 310 11.14 23.52 11.24
N SER A 311 10.54 22.98 12.33
CA SER A 311 11.24 22.15 13.29
C SER A 311 11.26 20.68 12.81
N PRO A 312 12.44 20.03 12.64
CA PRO A 312 12.53 18.64 12.25
C PRO A 312 11.81 17.70 13.24
N TRP A 313 11.96 17.95 14.53
CA TRP A 313 11.35 17.11 15.56
C TRP A 313 9.82 17.24 15.59
N ALA A 314 9.31 18.46 15.46
CA ALA A 314 7.86 18.67 15.32
C ALA A 314 7.34 18.02 14.04
N GLY A 315 8.07 18.14 12.93
CA GLY A 315 7.76 17.49 11.67
C GLY A 315 7.66 15.96 11.80
N LEU A 316 8.63 15.32 12.44
CA LEU A 316 8.61 13.88 12.70
C LEU A 316 7.41 13.49 13.58
N GLY A 317 7.13 14.23 14.65
CA GLY A 317 5.98 13.98 15.53
C GLY A 317 4.64 14.07 14.77
N LEU A 318 4.50 15.08 13.90
CA LEU A 318 3.31 15.25 13.05
C LEU A 318 3.15 14.11 12.02
N LEU A 319 4.26 13.61 11.47
CA LEU A 319 4.23 12.47 10.56
C LEU A 319 3.91 11.15 11.27
N VAL A 320 4.38 10.96 12.53
CA VAL A 320 3.95 9.83 13.37
C VAL A 320 2.43 9.90 13.61
N LEU A 321 1.92 11.08 13.98
CA LEU A 321 0.48 11.29 14.17
C LEU A 321 -0.30 11.03 12.89
N ALA A 322 0.19 11.53 11.74
CA ALA A 322 -0.41 11.28 10.43
C ALA A 322 -0.48 9.76 10.15
N GLY A 323 0.62 9.03 10.28
CA GLY A 323 0.64 7.59 10.02
C GLY A 323 -0.28 6.78 10.94
N ALA A 324 -0.39 7.17 12.22
CA ALA A 324 -1.33 6.56 13.16
C ALA A 324 -2.79 6.83 12.74
N ALA A 325 -3.09 8.05 12.33
CA ALA A 325 -4.41 8.48 11.89
C ALA A 325 -4.84 7.77 10.59
N ASP A 326 -3.94 7.66 9.62
CA ASP A 326 -4.16 6.93 8.36
C ASP A 326 -4.47 5.45 8.62
N THR A 327 -3.63 4.77 9.38
CA THR A 327 -3.84 3.36 9.70
C THR A 327 -5.16 3.13 10.46
N THR A 328 -5.51 4.03 11.38
CA THR A 328 -6.80 3.99 12.09
C THR A 328 -7.97 4.14 11.12
N ALA A 329 -7.88 5.05 10.15
CA ALA A 329 -8.89 5.24 9.11
C ALA A 329 -9.02 3.99 8.21
N VAL A 330 -7.89 3.40 7.79
CA VAL A 330 -7.85 2.19 6.96
C VAL A 330 -8.49 1.00 7.68
N ILE A 331 -8.15 0.74 8.96
CA ILE A 331 -8.75 -0.33 9.76
C ILE A 331 -10.26 -0.15 9.87
N SER A 332 -10.70 1.08 10.18
CA SER A 332 -12.12 1.39 10.33
C SER A 332 -12.87 1.26 9.00
N ARG A 333 -12.28 1.69 7.88
CA ARG A 333 -12.83 1.50 6.54
C ARG A 333 -13.00 0.03 6.21
N SER A 334 -11.95 -0.77 6.39
CA SER A 334 -12.01 -2.22 6.13
C SER A 334 -13.08 -2.90 6.98
N THR A 335 -13.27 -2.47 8.23
CA THR A 335 -14.35 -2.96 9.09
C THR A 335 -15.72 -2.62 8.50
N ILE A 336 -15.94 -1.37 8.05
CA ILE A 336 -17.21 -0.95 7.42
C ILE A 336 -17.48 -1.77 6.16
N VAL A 337 -16.49 -1.91 5.30
CA VAL A 337 -16.61 -2.68 4.05
C VAL A 337 -16.99 -4.13 4.34
N GLN A 338 -16.30 -4.78 5.28
CA GLN A 338 -16.56 -6.18 5.61
C GLN A 338 -17.92 -6.40 6.29
N THR A 339 -18.36 -5.49 7.14
CA THR A 339 -19.63 -5.64 7.88
C THR A 339 -20.87 -5.21 7.09
N ARG A 340 -20.72 -4.33 6.10
CA ARG A 340 -21.84 -3.77 5.31
C ARG A 340 -21.93 -4.36 3.89
N THR A 341 -21.05 -5.27 3.52
CA THR A 341 -21.05 -5.89 2.17
C THR A 341 -21.50 -7.34 2.30
N PRO A 342 -22.54 -7.78 1.56
CA PRO A 342 -22.93 -9.19 1.49
C PRO A 342 -21.77 -10.08 1.00
N ASP A 343 -21.68 -11.30 1.51
CA ASP A 343 -20.61 -12.26 1.21
C ASP A 343 -20.40 -12.48 -0.29
N ALA A 344 -21.50 -12.55 -1.07
CA ALA A 344 -21.47 -12.72 -2.52
C ALA A 344 -20.75 -11.57 -3.28
N LEU A 345 -20.64 -10.39 -2.66
CA LEU A 345 -20.08 -9.17 -3.25
C LEU A 345 -18.76 -8.76 -2.57
N LEU A 346 -18.42 -9.37 -1.43
CA LEU A 346 -17.26 -9.00 -0.62
C LEU A 346 -15.96 -9.05 -1.43
N GLY A 347 -15.74 -10.08 -2.22
CA GLY A 347 -14.55 -10.18 -3.09
C GLY A 347 -14.47 -9.07 -4.14
N ARG A 348 -15.62 -8.60 -4.66
CA ARG A 348 -15.68 -7.50 -5.63
C ARG A 348 -15.35 -6.15 -4.99
N VAL A 349 -15.88 -5.91 -3.81
CA VAL A 349 -15.65 -4.66 -3.06
C VAL A 349 -14.21 -4.59 -2.57
N THR A 350 -13.66 -5.68 -2.03
CA THR A 350 -12.25 -5.75 -1.59
C THR A 350 -11.28 -5.51 -2.76
N ALA A 351 -11.58 -6.04 -3.96
CA ALA A 351 -10.75 -5.77 -5.13
C ALA A 351 -10.79 -4.28 -5.54
N ALA A 352 -11.94 -3.62 -5.44
CA ALA A 352 -12.05 -2.19 -5.70
C ALA A 352 -11.33 -1.36 -4.62
N GLU A 353 -11.46 -1.75 -3.35
CA GLU A 353 -10.72 -1.15 -2.23
C GLU A 353 -9.21 -1.23 -2.46
N GLN A 354 -8.71 -2.35 -2.95
CA GLN A 354 -7.29 -2.53 -3.27
C GLN A 354 -6.82 -1.62 -4.42
N ILE A 355 -7.63 -1.45 -5.47
CA ILE A 355 -7.33 -0.54 -6.58
C ILE A 355 -7.26 0.91 -6.09
N VAL A 356 -8.22 1.34 -5.28
CA VAL A 356 -8.26 2.70 -4.70
C VAL A 356 -7.08 2.90 -3.75
N GLY A 357 -6.83 1.94 -2.85
CA GLY A 357 -5.77 2.03 -1.84
C GLY A 357 -4.36 2.04 -2.44
N GLN A 358 -4.16 1.46 -3.62
CA GLN A 358 -2.86 1.45 -4.30
C GLN A 358 -2.74 2.57 -5.34
N GLY A 359 -3.79 2.85 -6.09
CA GLY A 359 -3.80 3.87 -7.13
C GLY A 359 -3.90 5.29 -6.58
N GLY A 360 -4.71 5.49 -5.55
CA GLY A 360 -4.94 6.79 -4.91
C GLY A 360 -3.67 7.50 -4.48
N PRO A 361 -2.78 6.87 -3.68
CA PRO A 361 -1.52 7.48 -3.24
C PRO A 361 -0.63 7.93 -4.39
N ASN A 362 -0.55 7.16 -5.47
CA ASN A 362 0.27 7.48 -6.62
C ASN A 362 -0.27 8.69 -7.40
N LEU A 363 -1.60 8.78 -7.57
CA LEU A 363 -2.25 9.96 -8.15
C LEU A 363 -2.08 11.19 -7.24
N GLY A 364 -2.13 11.00 -5.93
CA GLY A 364 -1.89 12.05 -4.95
C GLY A 364 -0.45 12.59 -5.00
N ASN A 365 0.54 11.73 -5.16
CA ASN A 365 1.93 12.13 -5.35
C ASN A 365 2.10 12.96 -6.64
N LEU A 366 1.48 12.54 -7.75
CA LEU A 366 1.49 13.32 -9.00
C LEU A 366 0.81 14.68 -8.83
N ARG A 367 -0.39 14.72 -8.23
CA ARG A 367 -1.10 15.98 -7.95
C ARG A 367 -0.26 16.90 -7.08
N GLY A 368 0.30 16.36 -5.98
CA GLY A 368 1.18 17.11 -5.08
C GLY A 368 2.39 17.70 -5.82
N GLY A 369 3.05 16.90 -6.65
CA GLY A 369 4.19 17.31 -7.46
C GLY A 369 3.85 18.43 -8.47
N LEU A 370 2.70 18.33 -9.15
CA LEU A 370 2.21 19.37 -10.08
C LEU A 370 1.90 20.69 -9.35
N VAL A 371 1.15 20.63 -8.24
CA VAL A 371 0.81 21.84 -7.46
C VAL A 371 2.08 22.49 -6.90
N ALA A 372 3.02 21.72 -6.37
CA ALA A 372 4.27 22.25 -5.85
C ALA A 372 5.14 22.84 -6.96
N GLY A 373 5.13 22.25 -8.17
CA GLY A 373 5.87 22.78 -9.33
C GLY A 373 5.38 24.14 -9.80
N TRP A 374 4.10 24.45 -9.61
CA TRP A 374 3.52 25.75 -9.97
C TRP A 374 3.52 26.75 -8.80
N THR A 375 3.71 26.30 -7.57
CA THR A 375 3.60 27.13 -6.37
C THR A 375 4.78 26.91 -5.42
N SER A 376 4.59 26.05 -4.42
CA SER A 376 5.63 25.63 -3.46
C SER A 376 5.22 24.33 -2.76
N GLY A 377 6.20 23.65 -2.11
CA GLY A 377 5.95 22.46 -1.31
C GLY A 377 4.95 22.73 -0.16
N THR A 378 5.04 23.90 0.45
CA THR A 378 4.11 24.35 1.50
C THR A 378 2.68 24.46 0.97
N VAL A 379 2.48 25.16 -0.14
CA VAL A 379 1.14 25.35 -0.72
C VAL A 379 0.54 24.01 -1.12
N ALA A 380 1.34 23.09 -1.69
CA ALA A 380 0.89 21.77 -2.07
C ALA A 380 0.44 20.93 -0.86
N LEU A 381 1.20 20.93 0.25
CA LEU A 381 0.86 20.21 1.50
C LEU A 381 -0.36 20.83 2.18
N VAL A 382 -0.35 22.16 2.38
CA VAL A 382 -1.42 22.87 3.08
C VAL A 382 -2.74 22.78 2.31
N SER A 383 -2.71 23.06 1.00
CA SER A 383 -3.92 22.94 0.17
C SER A 383 -4.45 21.52 0.12
N GLY A 384 -3.56 20.52 0.02
CA GLY A 384 -3.93 19.10 0.03
C GLY A 384 -4.60 18.69 1.33
N GLY A 385 -3.99 19.03 2.46
CA GLY A 385 -4.53 18.73 3.78
C GLY A 385 -5.87 19.45 4.04
N LEU A 386 -6.00 20.72 3.67
CA LEU A 386 -7.26 21.48 3.78
C LEU A 386 -8.37 20.89 2.88
N MET A 387 -8.05 20.53 1.64
CA MET A 387 -9.01 19.87 0.75
C MET A 387 -9.44 18.50 1.29
N CYS A 388 -8.53 17.73 1.90
CA CYS A 388 -8.86 16.50 2.58
C CYS A 388 -9.83 16.76 3.75
N LEU A 389 -9.55 17.74 4.61
CA LEU A 389 -10.43 18.13 5.72
C LEU A 389 -11.82 18.51 5.23
N LEU A 390 -11.91 19.36 4.19
CA LEU A 390 -13.19 19.75 3.60
C LEU A 390 -13.96 18.55 3.03
N ALA A 391 -13.27 17.65 2.35
CA ALA A 391 -13.87 16.44 1.81
C ALA A 391 -14.39 15.51 2.92
N VAL A 392 -13.62 15.32 4.00
CA VAL A 392 -14.01 14.53 5.17
C VAL A 392 -15.26 15.14 5.83
N VAL A 393 -15.31 16.46 6.02
CA VAL A 393 -16.47 17.16 6.56
C VAL A 393 -17.67 16.99 5.63
N PHE A 394 -17.48 17.16 4.32
CA PHE A 394 -18.54 17.00 3.33
C PHE A 394 -19.09 15.56 3.32
N VAL A 395 -18.25 14.55 3.29
CA VAL A 395 -18.67 13.14 3.34
C VAL A 395 -19.40 12.84 4.66
N GLY A 396 -18.84 13.31 5.77
CA GLY A 396 -19.46 13.13 7.08
C GLY A 396 -20.82 13.86 7.22
N ALA A 397 -21.06 14.95 6.50
CA ALA A 397 -22.35 15.64 6.46
C ALA A 397 -23.34 14.98 5.50
N SER A 398 -22.85 14.50 4.34
CA SER A 398 -23.70 13.90 3.28
C SER A 398 -24.06 12.43 3.55
N THR A 399 -23.37 11.76 4.47
CA THR A 399 -23.59 10.36 4.80
C THR A 399 -23.71 10.20 6.33
N PRO A 400 -24.86 10.60 6.92
CA PRO A 400 -25.09 10.53 8.38
C PRO A 400 -24.93 9.09 8.93
N GLU A 401 -25.27 8.09 8.12
CA GLU A 401 -25.19 6.66 8.45
C GLU A 401 -23.75 6.21 8.84
N LEU A 402 -22.71 6.94 8.41
CA LEU A 402 -21.33 6.71 8.84
C LEU A 402 -21.09 7.08 10.32
N ARG A 403 -21.94 7.92 10.91
CA ARG A 403 -21.81 8.37 12.30
C ARG A 403 -22.57 7.49 13.28
N GLU A 404 -23.47 6.66 12.78
CA GLU A 404 -24.29 5.77 13.59
C GLU A 404 -23.47 4.61 14.15
N HIS A 405 -23.96 4.04 15.26
CA HIS A 405 -23.35 2.84 15.81
C HIS A 405 -23.47 1.70 14.82
N ALA A 406 -22.46 0.88 14.71
CA ALA A 406 -22.59 -0.41 14.06
C ALA A 406 -23.53 -1.26 14.95
N GLU A 407 -24.79 -1.40 14.58
CA GLU A 407 -25.65 -2.39 15.21
C GLU A 407 -25.06 -3.78 14.94
N PRO A 408 -24.78 -4.60 15.97
CA PRO A 408 -24.36 -5.96 15.76
C PRO A 408 -25.52 -6.75 15.17
N GLY A 409 -25.42 -7.12 13.88
CA GLY A 409 -26.10 -8.28 13.36
C GLY A 409 -27.60 -8.18 13.10
N VAL A 410 -28.06 -7.16 12.35
CA VAL A 410 -29.30 -7.31 11.58
C VAL A 410 -28.90 -7.61 10.14
N PRO A 411 -29.13 -8.83 9.62
CA PRO A 411 -29.07 -9.07 8.19
C PRO A 411 -30.13 -8.14 7.56
N HIS A 412 -29.71 -7.17 6.74
CA HIS A 412 -30.68 -6.42 5.94
C HIS A 412 -31.47 -7.42 5.11
N GLU A 413 -32.76 -7.52 5.42
CA GLU A 413 -33.74 -8.19 4.57
C GLU A 413 -33.50 -7.75 3.13
N THR A 414 -33.30 -8.74 2.28
CA THR A 414 -33.23 -8.58 0.84
C THR A 414 -34.36 -7.69 0.37
N THR A 415 -34.04 -6.60 -0.29
CA THR A 415 -35.00 -5.78 -1.05
C THR A 415 -35.91 -6.72 -1.84
N PRO A 416 -37.24 -6.54 -1.84
CA PRO A 416 -38.18 -7.45 -2.49
C PRO A 416 -37.90 -7.73 -3.97
N GLU A 417 -37.21 -6.85 -4.64
CA GLU A 417 -36.88 -6.95 -6.09
C GLU A 417 -35.92 -8.10 -6.46
N LEU A 418 -35.19 -8.70 -5.50
CA LEU A 418 -34.30 -9.85 -5.82
C LEU A 418 -34.98 -11.19 -5.53
N ARG A 419 -36.16 -11.21 -4.96
CA ARG A 419 -36.93 -12.45 -4.70
C ARG A 419 -37.61 -13.00 -5.96
N ASP A 420 -37.95 -12.10 -6.89
CA ASP A 420 -38.62 -12.50 -8.14
C ASP A 420 -37.63 -12.99 -9.23
N ALA A 421 -36.32 -12.70 -9.08
CA ALA A 421 -35.31 -13.16 -10.02
C ALA A 421 -34.72 -14.55 -9.70
N ALA A 422 -35.10 -15.14 -8.56
CA ALA A 422 -34.55 -16.43 -8.08
C ALA A 422 -35.58 -17.57 -8.04
N ALA A 423 -36.81 -17.38 -8.57
CA ALA A 423 -37.75 -18.46 -8.74
C ALA A 423 -37.46 -19.23 -10.03
N PRO A 424 -37.11 -20.52 -9.97
CA PRO A 424 -37.03 -21.33 -11.20
C PRO A 424 -38.46 -21.56 -11.70
N ASP A 425 -38.69 -21.23 -12.98
CA ASP A 425 -39.86 -21.68 -13.71
C ASP A 425 -39.93 -23.21 -13.68
N VAL A 426 -40.85 -23.72 -12.91
CA VAL A 426 -41.26 -25.12 -12.94
C VAL A 426 -42.60 -25.17 -13.66
N SER A 427 -42.56 -25.42 -14.96
CA SER A 427 -43.68 -26.00 -15.71
C SER A 427 -43.13 -26.84 -16.85
#